data_f0dd22bd7a0ae457334aef74c95e3c0e
#
_entry.id   f0dd22bd7a0ae457334aef74c95e3c0e
#
_cell.length_a   1.000
_cell.length_b   1.000
_cell.length_c   1.000
_cell.angle_alpha   90.00
_cell.angle_beta   90.00
_cell.angle_gamma   90.00
#
_symmetry.space_group_name_H-M   'P 1'
#
loop_
_entity.id
_entity.type
_entity.pdbx_description
1 polymer ?
#
loop_
_entity_poly.entity_id
_entity_poly.type
_entity_poly.pdbx_seq_one_letter_code
_entity_poly.pdbx_strand_id
1 'polypeptide(L)'
;MGIPYVVVNGSQSLVNINFTAYGTESDPGPMPVPANAPIEGDPNPGNGDRHVLVIDNGNCFLYELFGASSNSDGTWNAGSAAVWDLQSDEQRPWTWTSADAAGLPIFPGLIRYDEVAAGKIQHAIRFTLPQSQAAMVPPASHWAGNSSSSPVPMGMRLRLKANFDVTPYSANLQVILNALKKYGMIMADNGSAMYLSGTPDNRWDNNDLHNLSQIQASAFEVVQMNPIYTAGNVPQGAPPAISSFTASAMTVSAGTAVTLNWQSSGASYYVVSPQVGAVRGTSVSVTPTQTTTYTLNATNQYGRSTATVT
;
A
#
# COMPACT_ATOMS: atom_id res chain seq x y z
N MET A 1 17.35 -5.47 8.83
CA MET A 1 15.93 -5.11 9.05
C MET A 1 15.31 -4.82 7.72
N GLY A 2 14.00 -5.00 7.60
CA GLY A 2 13.24 -4.73 6.38
C GLY A 2 11.75 -4.82 6.70
N ILE A 3 10.90 -4.55 5.72
CA ILE A 3 9.46 -4.61 5.88
C ILE A 3 9.00 -6.04 5.54
N PRO A 4 8.53 -6.81 6.52
CA PRO A 4 8.09 -8.18 6.29
C PRO A 4 6.73 -8.24 5.63
N TYR A 5 6.40 -9.39 5.06
CA TYR A 5 5.09 -9.66 4.49
C TYR A 5 4.65 -11.10 4.77
N VAL A 6 3.37 -11.36 4.66
CA VAL A 6 2.79 -12.69 4.69
C VAL A 6 1.90 -12.93 3.47
N VAL A 7 1.92 -14.15 2.96
CA VAL A 7 1.01 -14.58 1.89
C VAL A 7 -0.09 -15.43 2.50
N VAL A 8 -1.33 -15.08 2.21
CA VAL A 8 -2.52 -15.84 2.61
C VAL A 8 -3.28 -16.33 1.37
N ASN A 9 -4.13 -17.30 1.56
CA ASN A 9 -5.07 -17.75 0.53
C ASN A 9 -6.43 -17.06 0.74
N GLY A 10 -7.31 -17.15 -0.25
CA GLY A 10 -8.64 -16.52 -0.21
C GLY A 10 -9.58 -16.99 0.90
N SER A 11 -9.18 -17.95 1.74
CA SER A 11 -9.94 -18.44 2.88
C SER A 11 -9.45 -17.91 4.24
N GLN A 12 -8.46 -17.02 4.27
CA GLN A 12 -8.01 -16.37 5.50
C GLN A 12 -9.17 -15.60 6.14
N SER A 13 -9.39 -15.85 7.43
CA SER A 13 -10.43 -15.14 8.18
C SER A 13 -10.19 -13.64 8.19
N LEU A 14 -11.24 -12.89 7.99
CA LEU A 14 -11.22 -11.43 8.01
C LEU A 14 -11.29 -10.93 9.45
N VAL A 15 -10.53 -9.89 9.77
CA VAL A 15 -10.51 -9.23 11.08
C VAL A 15 -10.81 -7.74 10.94
N ASN A 16 -11.45 -7.16 11.97
CA ASN A 16 -11.72 -5.74 11.98
C ASN A 16 -10.43 -4.94 12.24
N ILE A 17 -10.33 -3.79 11.59
CA ILE A 17 -9.23 -2.85 11.77
C ILE A 17 -9.77 -1.60 12.47
N ASN A 18 -9.16 -1.26 13.61
CA ASN A 18 -9.48 -0.06 14.38
C ASN A 18 -8.46 1.02 14.03
N PHE A 19 -8.91 2.13 13.43
CA PHE A 19 -8.00 3.20 13.03
C PHE A 19 -7.69 4.14 14.19
N THR A 20 -6.41 4.44 14.36
CA THR A 20 -5.89 5.29 15.45
C THR A 20 -5.41 6.67 14.98
N ALA A 21 -5.26 6.87 13.66
CA ALA A 21 -4.77 8.13 13.08
C ALA A 21 -5.53 8.50 11.78
N TYR A 22 -5.19 7.94 10.65
CA TYR A 22 -5.65 8.37 9.32
C TYR A 22 -6.88 7.59 8.81
N GLY A 23 -7.86 7.30 9.67
CA GLY A 23 -9.03 6.48 9.31
C GLY A 23 -9.87 7.04 8.16
N THR A 24 -9.94 8.36 8.00
CA THR A 24 -10.66 9.03 6.90
C THR A 24 -10.00 8.84 5.54
N GLU A 25 -8.70 8.61 5.54
CA GLU A 25 -7.88 8.35 4.35
C GLU A 25 -7.55 6.87 4.16
N SER A 26 -8.18 6.01 4.95
CA SER A 26 -7.92 4.56 4.95
C SER A 26 -9.07 3.79 4.33
N ASP A 27 -8.76 2.64 3.75
CA ASP A 27 -9.78 1.69 3.34
C ASP A 27 -10.31 0.97 4.58
N PRO A 28 -11.64 0.89 4.75
CA PRO A 28 -12.21 0.23 5.91
C PRO A 28 -11.94 -1.28 5.86
N GLY A 29 -11.87 -1.90 7.04
CA GLY A 29 -11.89 -3.35 7.14
C GLY A 29 -13.27 -3.94 6.82
N PRO A 30 -13.42 -5.27 6.98
CA PRO A 30 -12.44 -6.17 7.53
C PRO A 30 -11.36 -6.59 6.51
N MET A 31 -10.20 -7.06 7.02
CA MET A 31 -9.05 -7.46 6.19
C MET A 31 -8.52 -8.85 6.60
N PRO A 32 -7.93 -9.63 5.69
CA PRO A 32 -7.44 -10.98 5.95
C PRO A 32 -6.07 -10.97 6.66
N VAL A 33 -5.97 -10.34 7.82
CA VAL A 33 -4.72 -10.25 8.59
C VAL A 33 -4.62 -11.42 9.56
N PRO A 34 -3.64 -12.34 9.40
CA PRO A 34 -3.43 -13.42 10.35
C PRO A 34 -3.07 -12.91 11.76
N ALA A 35 -3.50 -13.59 12.79
CA ALA A 35 -3.20 -13.21 14.19
C ALA A 35 -1.69 -13.13 14.47
N ASN A 36 -0.88 -13.90 13.74
CA ASN A 36 0.57 -13.95 13.83
C ASN A 36 1.27 -13.28 12.64
N ALA A 37 0.59 -12.35 11.95
CA ALA A 37 1.22 -11.62 10.86
C ALA A 37 2.51 -10.94 11.34
N PRO A 38 3.60 -11.02 10.57
CA PRO A 38 4.85 -10.39 10.95
C PRO A 38 4.71 -8.86 10.91
N ILE A 39 5.18 -8.20 11.96
CA ILE A 39 5.14 -6.73 12.07
C ILE A 39 6.56 -6.20 11.89
N GLU A 40 6.72 -5.15 11.11
CA GLU A 40 8.01 -4.48 10.96
C GLU A 40 8.56 -4.04 12.33
N GLY A 41 9.84 -4.33 12.56
CA GLY A 41 10.54 -3.97 13.79
C GLY A 41 10.43 -4.98 14.94
N ASP A 42 9.52 -5.96 14.88
CA ASP A 42 9.42 -6.96 15.94
C ASP A 42 10.69 -7.83 16.03
N PRO A 43 11.09 -8.25 17.24
CA PRO A 43 10.44 -8.04 18.55
C PRO A 43 10.76 -6.70 19.23
N ASN A 44 11.42 -5.76 18.56
CA ASN A 44 11.84 -4.47 19.11
C ASN A 44 10.92 -3.34 18.61
N PRO A 45 9.79 -3.05 19.28
CA PRO A 45 8.73 -2.18 18.74
C PRO A 45 9.12 -0.70 18.57
N GLY A 46 10.31 -0.27 18.98
CA GLY A 46 10.81 1.08 18.73
C GLY A 46 11.54 1.27 17.38
N ASN A 47 11.65 0.23 16.55
CA ASN A 47 12.52 0.21 15.38
C ASN A 47 11.75 0.03 14.07
N GLY A 48 10.74 0.84 13.80
CA GLY A 48 10.05 0.81 12.52
C GLY A 48 8.64 1.41 12.61
N ASP A 49 8.06 1.59 11.45
CA ASP A 49 6.72 2.16 11.30
C ASP A 49 5.62 1.10 11.53
N ARG A 50 6.03 -0.11 11.97
CA ARG A 50 5.16 -1.23 12.30
C ARG A 50 4.21 -1.60 11.16
N HIS A 51 4.77 -1.71 9.96
CA HIS A 51 4.01 -2.16 8.81
C HIS A 51 3.63 -3.63 8.93
N VAL A 52 2.42 -3.94 8.47
CA VAL A 52 1.95 -5.31 8.22
C VAL A 52 1.48 -5.38 6.78
N LEU A 53 2.12 -6.24 5.99
CA LEU A 53 1.79 -6.44 4.58
C LEU A 53 1.23 -7.83 4.38
N VAL A 54 0.04 -7.93 3.80
CA VAL A 54 -0.66 -9.20 3.55
C VAL A 54 -1.01 -9.32 2.08
N ILE A 55 -0.49 -10.35 1.42
CA ILE A 55 -0.84 -10.68 0.04
C ILE A 55 -1.87 -11.80 0.06
N ASP A 56 -3.08 -11.51 -0.33
CA ASP A 56 -4.10 -12.52 -0.58
C ASP A 56 -3.99 -13.00 -2.03
N ASN A 57 -3.27 -14.11 -2.22
CA ASN A 57 -3.03 -14.65 -3.55
C ASN A 57 -4.25 -15.36 -4.13
N GLY A 58 -5.22 -15.75 -3.29
CA GLY A 58 -6.47 -16.37 -3.75
C GLY A 58 -7.43 -15.36 -4.36
N ASN A 59 -7.47 -14.15 -3.81
CA ASN A 59 -8.34 -13.06 -4.27
C ASN A 59 -7.58 -11.98 -5.05
N CYS A 60 -6.25 -12.08 -5.19
CA CYS A 60 -5.38 -11.10 -5.85
C CYS A 60 -5.48 -9.69 -5.27
N PHE A 61 -5.50 -9.56 -3.95
CA PHE A 61 -5.44 -8.29 -3.22
C PHE A 61 -4.18 -8.19 -2.37
N LEU A 62 -3.68 -6.97 -2.22
CA LEU A 62 -2.65 -6.62 -1.25
C LEU A 62 -3.30 -5.71 -0.19
N TYR A 63 -3.04 -6.02 1.09
CA TYR A 63 -3.48 -5.22 2.23
C TYR A 63 -2.24 -4.74 2.99
N GLU A 64 -2.18 -3.46 3.27
CA GLU A 64 -1.04 -2.84 3.94
C GLU A 64 -1.52 -1.96 5.09
N LEU A 65 -0.92 -2.16 6.27
CA LEU A 65 -1.24 -1.42 7.49
C LEU A 65 0.01 -0.69 7.97
N PHE A 66 -0.17 0.55 8.43
CA PHE A 66 0.83 1.37 9.13
C PHE A 66 0.49 1.46 10.60
N GLY A 67 1.50 1.48 11.47
CA GLY A 67 1.31 1.60 12.92
C GLY A 67 0.51 0.42 13.50
N ALA A 68 0.73 -0.79 12.96
CA ALA A 68 -0.10 -1.95 13.25
C ALA A 68 0.22 -2.60 14.60
N SER A 69 -0.83 -3.06 15.28
CA SER A 69 -0.75 -3.92 16.45
C SER A 69 -1.96 -4.83 16.57
N SER A 70 -1.75 -6.08 16.98
CA SER A 70 -2.83 -7.04 17.24
C SER A 70 -3.45 -6.80 18.63
N ASN A 71 -4.75 -7.01 18.76
CA ASN A 71 -5.49 -6.95 20.01
C ASN A 71 -5.83 -8.37 20.50
N SER A 72 -6.01 -8.53 21.82
CA SER A 72 -6.35 -9.82 22.42
C SER A 72 -7.72 -10.37 22.02
N ASP A 73 -8.62 -9.53 21.50
CA ASP A 73 -9.93 -9.89 20.98
C ASP A 73 -9.92 -10.34 19.51
N GLY A 74 -8.74 -10.40 18.90
CA GLY A 74 -8.54 -10.79 17.50
C GLY A 74 -8.71 -9.66 16.48
N THR A 75 -9.01 -8.45 16.93
CA THR A 75 -8.98 -7.26 16.06
C THR A 75 -7.55 -6.71 15.92
N TRP A 76 -7.35 -5.79 14.99
CA TRP A 76 -6.09 -5.08 14.83
C TRP A 76 -6.30 -3.57 14.94
N ASN A 77 -5.31 -2.88 15.49
CA ASN A 77 -5.19 -1.44 15.37
C ASN A 77 -4.26 -1.09 14.21
N ALA A 78 -4.52 0.03 13.54
CA ALA A 78 -3.64 0.59 12.53
C ALA A 78 -3.75 2.12 12.52
N GLY A 79 -2.65 2.81 12.24
CA GLY A 79 -2.66 4.25 11.97
C GLY A 79 -3.38 4.55 10.65
N SER A 80 -3.05 3.78 9.62
CA SER A 80 -3.73 3.77 8.31
C SER A 80 -3.73 2.37 7.71
N ALA A 81 -4.59 2.16 6.71
CA ALA A 81 -4.58 0.94 5.90
C ALA A 81 -5.00 1.23 4.45
N ALA A 82 -4.45 0.43 3.55
CA ALA A 82 -4.76 0.47 2.13
C ALA A 82 -5.04 -0.92 1.58
N VAL A 83 -6.00 -0.99 0.67
CA VAL A 83 -6.31 -2.18 -0.12
C VAL A 83 -5.95 -1.90 -1.57
N TRP A 84 -5.21 -2.83 -2.17
CA TRP A 84 -4.78 -2.73 -3.56
C TRP A 84 -5.29 -3.94 -4.34
N ASP A 85 -6.01 -3.68 -5.41
CA ASP A 85 -6.37 -4.71 -6.38
C ASP A 85 -5.16 -5.01 -7.27
N LEU A 86 -4.56 -6.19 -7.12
CA LEU A 86 -3.38 -6.60 -7.89
C LEU A 86 -3.69 -6.91 -9.38
N GLN A 87 -4.94 -6.79 -9.79
CA GLN A 87 -5.37 -6.90 -11.19
C GLN A 87 -5.63 -5.53 -11.84
N SER A 88 -5.34 -4.44 -11.12
CA SER A 88 -5.56 -3.06 -11.53
C SER A 88 -4.32 -2.21 -11.24
N ASP A 89 -4.15 -1.11 -11.97
CA ASP A 89 -3.15 -0.07 -11.72
C ASP A 89 -3.76 1.20 -11.09
N GLU A 90 -4.97 1.09 -10.56
CA GLU A 90 -5.68 2.18 -9.92
C GLU A 90 -4.95 2.74 -8.72
N GLN A 91 -4.88 4.07 -8.67
CA GLN A 91 -4.24 4.80 -7.60
C GLN A 91 -5.23 5.12 -6.48
N ARG A 92 -4.70 5.42 -5.30
CA ARG A 92 -5.50 5.92 -4.18
C ARG A 92 -6.11 7.29 -4.49
N PRO A 93 -7.16 7.68 -3.77
CA PRO A 93 -7.70 9.04 -3.88
C PRO A 93 -6.59 10.09 -3.66
N TRP A 94 -6.67 11.16 -4.45
CA TRP A 94 -5.77 12.30 -4.27
C TRP A 94 -5.81 12.81 -2.83
N THR A 95 -4.65 13.10 -2.27
CA THR A 95 -4.44 13.54 -0.90
C THR A 95 -4.65 12.48 0.18
N TRP A 96 -4.96 11.24 -0.18
CA TRP A 96 -5.02 10.14 0.78
C TRP A 96 -3.66 9.46 0.91
N THR A 97 -3.24 9.25 2.16
CA THR A 97 -2.10 8.37 2.46
C THR A 97 -2.44 6.91 2.16
N SER A 98 -1.44 6.06 2.13
CA SER A 98 -1.60 4.61 2.24
C SER A 98 -1.01 4.15 3.57
N ALA A 99 -0.45 2.93 3.63
CA ALA A 99 0.49 2.56 4.67
C ALA A 99 1.86 3.23 4.44
N ASP A 100 2.08 3.83 3.28
CA ASP A 100 3.26 4.62 2.91
C ASP A 100 2.89 6.10 2.72
N ALA A 101 3.77 7.01 3.14
CA ALA A 101 3.46 8.45 3.17
C ALA A 101 3.17 9.04 1.79
N ALA A 102 3.70 8.48 0.72
CA ALA A 102 3.41 8.94 -0.65
C ALA A 102 2.05 8.46 -1.18
N GLY A 103 1.27 7.71 -0.42
CA GLY A 103 0.04 7.08 -0.91
C GLY A 103 0.29 5.98 -1.94
N LEU A 104 1.47 5.37 -1.93
CA LEU A 104 1.89 4.28 -2.80
C LEU A 104 1.76 2.92 -2.09
N PRO A 105 1.68 1.80 -2.84
CA PRO A 105 1.85 0.49 -2.25
C PRO A 105 3.32 0.24 -1.88
N ILE A 106 3.55 -0.35 -0.71
CA ILE A 106 4.88 -0.66 -0.19
C ILE A 106 5.46 -1.89 -0.88
N PHE A 107 4.72 -3.02 -0.85
CA PHE A 107 5.23 -4.32 -1.28
C PHE A 107 5.80 -4.33 -2.70
N PRO A 108 5.17 -3.72 -3.72
CA PRO A 108 5.72 -3.69 -5.08
C PRO A 108 7.04 -2.93 -5.20
N GLY A 109 7.37 -2.06 -4.25
CA GLY A 109 8.61 -1.27 -4.23
C GLY A 109 9.75 -1.91 -3.42
N LEU A 110 9.50 -3.03 -2.72
CA LEU A 110 10.52 -3.68 -1.88
C LEU A 110 11.48 -4.54 -2.70
N ILE A 111 12.76 -4.49 -2.37
CA ILE A 111 13.76 -5.43 -2.88
C ILE A 111 13.52 -6.79 -2.21
N ARG A 112 13.28 -7.83 -3.00
CA ARG A 112 13.05 -9.20 -2.52
C ARG A 112 14.21 -10.11 -2.92
N TYR A 113 14.65 -10.96 -2.00
CA TYR A 113 15.79 -11.84 -2.26
C TYR A 113 15.54 -12.78 -3.45
N ASP A 114 14.32 -13.30 -3.60
CA ASP A 114 14.00 -14.22 -4.70
C ASP A 114 14.13 -13.57 -6.08
N GLU A 115 13.88 -12.26 -6.21
CA GLU A 115 14.13 -11.53 -7.46
C GLU A 115 15.61 -11.39 -7.74
N VAL A 116 16.40 -11.10 -6.70
CA VAL A 116 17.87 -11.02 -6.82
C VAL A 116 18.45 -12.38 -7.16
N ALA A 117 17.98 -13.44 -6.51
CA ALA A 117 18.39 -14.82 -6.81
C ALA A 117 17.98 -15.26 -8.23
N ALA A 118 16.86 -14.76 -8.75
CA ALA A 118 16.42 -14.96 -10.14
C ALA A 118 17.20 -14.09 -11.15
N GLY A 119 18.11 -13.25 -10.69
CA GLY A 119 18.97 -12.41 -11.52
C GLY A 119 18.30 -11.14 -12.06
N LYS A 120 17.10 -10.77 -11.60
CA LYS A 120 16.41 -9.59 -12.10
C LYS A 120 15.35 -9.05 -11.14
N ILE A 121 15.31 -7.73 -10.98
CA ILE A 121 14.22 -6.95 -10.40
C ILE A 121 13.54 -6.20 -11.54
N GLN A 122 12.21 -6.26 -11.63
CA GLN A 122 11.45 -5.71 -12.76
C GLN A 122 10.50 -4.57 -12.36
N HIS A 123 10.85 -3.83 -11.33
CA HIS A 123 10.09 -2.68 -10.83
C HIS A 123 11.02 -1.58 -10.31
N ALA A 124 10.48 -0.39 -10.09
CA ALA A 124 11.17 0.68 -9.38
C ALA A 124 11.24 0.35 -7.89
N ILE A 125 12.31 0.79 -7.23
CA ILE A 125 12.57 0.48 -5.82
C ILE A 125 12.07 1.64 -4.95
N ARG A 126 11.42 1.33 -3.82
CA ARG A 126 11.04 2.29 -2.80
C ARG A 126 12.28 2.84 -2.11
N PHE A 127 12.34 4.17 -1.91
CA PHE A 127 13.38 4.79 -1.08
C PHE A 127 12.84 5.93 -0.22
N THR A 128 13.61 6.33 0.80
CA THR A 128 13.27 7.39 1.74
C THR A 128 14.30 8.53 1.71
N LEU A 129 13.88 9.70 2.17
CA LEU A 129 14.71 10.86 2.47
C LEU A 129 14.28 11.48 3.81
N PRO A 130 15.16 12.21 4.53
CA PRO A 130 14.80 12.81 5.81
C PRO A 130 13.70 13.86 5.74
N GLN A 131 13.52 14.47 4.58
CA GLN A 131 12.53 15.55 4.37
C GLN A 131 12.00 15.49 2.95
N SER A 132 10.73 15.81 2.79
CA SER A 132 10.07 15.96 1.50
C SER A 132 9.38 17.33 1.39
N GLN A 133 9.11 17.74 0.16
CA GLN A 133 8.33 18.92 -0.14
C GLN A 133 6.84 18.67 0.18
N ALA A 134 6.08 19.73 0.49
CA ALA A 134 4.63 19.68 0.57
C ALA A 134 4.01 19.57 -0.84
N ALA A 135 4.42 18.54 -1.56
CA ALA A 135 4.02 18.27 -2.95
C ALA A 135 4.20 16.79 -3.28
N MET A 136 3.56 16.37 -4.37
CA MET A 136 3.71 15.04 -4.92
C MET A 136 3.78 15.07 -6.44
N VAL A 137 4.33 14.00 -7.02
CA VAL A 137 4.25 13.70 -8.46
C VAL A 137 3.68 12.30 -8.65
N PRO A 138 2.80 12.07 -9.63
CA PRO A 138 2.31 10.73 -9.90
C PRO A 138 3.47 9.73 -10.15
N PRO A 139 3.34 8.49 -9.67
CA PRO A 139 2.13 7.83 -9.17
C PRO A 139 1.75 8.12 -7.72
N ALA A 140 2.51 8.94 -6.97
CA ALA A 140 2.11 9.30 -5.61
C ALA A 140 0.79 10.06 -5.60
N SER A 141 -0.05 9.76 -4.61
CA SER A 141 -1.35 10.41 -4.39
C SER A 141 -1.35 11.34 -3.16
N HIS A 142 -0.28 11.30 -2.36
CA HIS A 142 -0.20 12.04 -1.10
C HIS A 142 1.21 12.62 -0.87
N TRP A 143 1.32 13.60 0.00
CA TRP A 143 2.56 14.17 0.51
C TRP A 143 2.53 14.24 2.04
N ALA A 144 3.63 13.91 2.69
CA ALA A 144 3.81 14.03 4.14
C ALA A 144 4.79 15.15 4.52
N GLY A 145 5.33 15.87 3.54
CA GLY A 145 6.24 16.98 3.77
C GLY A 145 5.51 18.25 4.14
N ASN A 146 6.14 19.04 5.00
CA ASN A 146 5.68 20.38 5.36
C ASN A 146 6.71 21.46 4.97
N SER A 147 7.82 21.06 4.35
CA SER A 147 8.93 21.96 4.02
C SER A 147 8.77 22.51 2.61
N SER A 148 8.70 23.83 2.50
CA SER A 148 8.85 24.54 1.21
C SER A 148 10.29 24.59 0.71
N SER A 149 11.27 24.27 1.56
CA SER A 149 12.71 24.33 1.24
C SER A 149 13.26 23.01 0.72
N SER A 150 12.58 21.86 0.92
CA SER A 150 12.97 20.60 0.30
C SER A 150 12.63 20.60 -1.19
N PRO A 151 13.58 20.28 -2.08
CA PRO A 151 13.30 20.21 -3.51
C PRO A 151 12.62 18.90 -3.95
N VAL A 152 12.38 17.96 -3.02
CA VAL A 152 11.97 16.58 -3.34
C VAL A 152 10.51 16.35 -2.99
N PRO A 153 9.59 16.27 -3.98
CA PRO A 153 8.22 15.87 -3.76
C PRO A 153 8.12 14.35 -3.55
N MET A 154 7.07 13.88 -2.87
CA MET A 154 6.72 12.46 -2.84
C MET A 154 6.44 11.95 -4.27
N GLY A 155 6.80 10.71 -4.55
CA GLY A 155 6.69 10.11 -5.88
C GLY A 155 7.84 10.47 -6.83
N MET A 156 8.75 11.39 -6.46
CA MET A 156 9.89 11.72 -7.32
C MET A 156 10.71 10.47 -7.63
N ARG A 157 11.07 10.33 -8.91
CA ARG A 157 11.89 9.20 -9.37
C ARG A 157 13.33 9.64 -9.58
N LEU A 158 14.25 8.89 -8.96
CA LEU A 158 15.68 8.93 -9.25
C LEU A 158 16.08 7.70 -10.04
N ARG A 159 17.10 7.83 -10.88
CA ARG A 159 17.64 6.72 -11.65
C ARG A 159 19.17 6.72 -11.52
N LEU A 160 19.76 5.56 -11.31
CA LEU A 160 21.22 5.41 -11.37
C LEU A 160 21.68 5.68 -12.80
N LYS A 161 22.69 6.54 -12.98
CA LYS A 161 23.18 6.94 -14.29
C LYS A 161 23.61 5.73 -15.13
N ALA A 162 23.30 5.77 -16.42
CA ALA A 162 23.57 4.65 -17.33
C ALA A 162 25.05 4.26 -17.38
N ASN A 163 25.97 5.23 -17.25
CA ASN A 163 27.42 5.05 -17.28
C ASN A 163 28.03 4.67 -15.92
N PHE A 164 27.23 4.51 -14.85
CA PHE A 164 27.75 4.05 -13.55
C PHE A 164 28.30 2.63 -13.70
N ASP A 165 29.55 2.39 -13.30
CA ASP A 165 30.16 1.06 -13.37
C ASP A 165 29.67 0.16 -12.24
N VAL A 166 28.99 -0.92 -12.59
CA VAL A 166 28.47 -1.91 -11.64
C VAL A 166 29.40 -3.11 -11.47
N THR A 167 30.45 -3.23 -12.30
CA THR A 167 31.33 -4.41 -12.31
C THR A 167 32.12 -4.65 -11.00
N PRO A 168 32.44 -3.63 -10.19
CA PRO A 168 33.11 -3.86 -8.90
C PRO A 168 32.20 -4.49 -7.82
N TYR A 169 30.90 -4.54 -8.03
CA TYR A 169 29.93 -5.04 -7.06
C TYR A 169 29.66 -6.53 -7.22
N SER A 170 29.21 -7.19 -6.15
CA SER A 170 28.80 -8.60 -6.19
C SER A 170 27.66 -8.84 -7.19
N ALA A 171 27.47 -10.10 -7.60
CA ALA A 171 26.38 -10.47 -8.51
C ALA A 171 25.00 -10.02 -7.98
N ASN A 172 24.75 -10.17 -6.68
CA ASN A 172 23.49 -9.75 -6.06
C ASN A 172 23.30 -8.23 -6.15
N LEU A 173 24.34 -7.47 -5.84
CA LEU A 173 24.29 -6.01 -5.92
C LEU A 173 24.15 -5.52 -7.36
N GLN A 174 24.80 -6.19 -8.32
CA GLN A 174 24.63 -5.86 -9.74
C GLN A 174 23.18 -5.98 -10.19
N VAL A 175 22.41 -6.97 -9.69
CA VAL A 175 20.97 -7.08 -9.98
C VAL A 175 20.21 -5.85 -9.47
N ILE A 176 20.47 -5.44 -8.23
CA ILE A 176 19.84 -4.24 -7.63
C ILE A 176 20.23 -2.98 -8.42
N LEU A 177 21.52 -2.79 -8.69
CA LEU A 177 22.03 -1.62 -9.41
C LEU A 177 21.52 -1.54 -10.86
N ASN A 178 21.37 -2.68 -11.53
CA ASN A 178 20.76 -2.71 -12.86
C ASN A 178 19.27 -2.38 -12.83
N ALA A 179 18.55 -2.76 -11.78
CA ALA A 179 17.16 -2.31 -11.59
C ALA A 179 17.10 -0.79 -11.36
N LEU A 180 18.00 -0.23 -10.54
CA LEU A 180 18.12 1.21 -10.33
C LEU A 180 18.45 1.98 -11.63
N LYS A 181 19.25 1.39 -12.53
CA LYS A 181 19.50 1.96 -13.86
C LYS A 181 18.26 1.91 -14.76
N LYS A 182 17.51 0.83 -14.72
CA LYS A 182 16.41 0.59 -15.67
C LYS A 182 15.09 1.22 -15.19
N TYR A 183 14.73 0.98 -13.95
CA TYR A 183 13.45 1.37 -13.37
C TYR A 183 13.55 2.54 -12.41
N GLY A 184 14.76 2.75 -11.86
CA GLY A 184 15.01 3.78 -10.86
C GLY A 184 14.45 3.43 -9.47
N MET A 185 14.35 4.46 -8.65
CA MET A 185 13.72 4.40 -7.34
C MET A 185 12.74 5.55 -7.15
N ILE A 186 11.71 5.33 -6.34
CA ILE A 186 10.61 6.28 -6.11
C ILE A 186 10.64 6.72 -4.64
N MET A 187 10.59 8.04 -4.42
CA MET A 187 10.45 8.64 -3.10
C MET A 187 9.08 8.30 -2.53
N ALA A 188 9.04 7.50 -1.48
CA ALA A 188 7.81 6.92 -0.95
C ALA A 188 7.51 7.36 0.48
N ASP A 189 8.53 7.71 1.26
CA ASP A 189 8.36 8.12 2.64
C ASP A 189 9.50 9.02 3.14
N ASN A 190 9.27 9.69 4.27
CA ASN A 190 10.33 10.33 5.05
C ASN A 190 11.03 9.27 5.93
N GLY A 191 12.35 9.37 6.05
CA GLY A 191 13.15 8.41 6.80
C GLY A 191 14.64 8.66 6.63
N SER A 192 15.47 7.63 6.67
CA SER A 192 16.90 7.76 6.46
C SER A 192 17.23 8.22 5.03
N ALA A 193 18.35 8.96 4.89
CA ALA A 193 18.76 9.51 3.61
C ALA A 193 19.11 8.41 2.59
N MET A 194 18.49 8.45 1.42
CA MET A 194 18.71 7.51 0.31
C MET A 194 18.59 6.03 0.71
N TYR A 195 17.73 5.74 1.69
CA TYR A 195 17.57 4.39 2.20
C TYR A 195 16.63 3.58 1.29
N LEU A 196 17.14 2.49 0.73
CA LEU A 196 16.35 1.54 -0.05
C LEU A 196 15.65 0.55 0.87
N SER A 197 14.38 0.27 0.62
CA SER A 197 13.62 -0.70 1.41
C SER A 197 13.61 -2.08 0.74
N GLY A 198 13.73 -3.12 1.57
CA GLY A 198 13.64 -4.51 1.14
C GLY A 198 12.91 -5.38 2.14
N THR A 199 12.72 -6.65 1.82
CA THR A 199 12.14 -7.64 2.73
C THR A 199 13.23 -8.33 3.54
N PRO A 200 12.98 -8.66 4.83
CA PRO A 200 13.91 -9.49 5.60
C PRO A 200 14.01 -10.89 4.99
N ASP A 201 15.23 -11.39 4.87
CA ASP A 201 15.52 -12.75 4.41
C ASP A 201 16.87 -13.19 4.99
N ASN A 202 16.94 -14.40 5.51
CA ASN A 202 18.17 -14.95 6.12
C ASN A 202 19.29 -15.24 5.10
N ARG A 203 18.97 -15.23 3.82
CA ARG A 203 19.93 -15.43 2.73
C ARG A 203 20.70 -14.15 2.38
N TRP A 204 20.30 -12.97 2.88
CA TRP A 204 21.01 -11.73 2.67
C TRP A 204 22.37 -11.74 3.37
N ASP A 205 23.43 -11.38 2.65
CA ASP A 205 24.69 -10.94 3.25
C ASP A 205 24.62 -9.43 3.53
N ASN A 206 24.45 -9.07 4.79
CA ASN A 206 24.35 -7.67 5.20
C ASN A 206 25.66 -6.90 4.99
N ASN A 207 26.84 -7.55 5.01
CA ASN A 207 28.10 -6.91 4.71
C ASN A 207 28.19 -6.54 3.23
N ASP A 208 27.68 -7.43 2.36
CA ASP A 208 27.60 -7.14 0.93
C ASP A 208 26.61 -6.00 0.66
N LEU A 209 25.39 -6.06 1.22
CA LEU A 209 24.40 -5.00 1.08
C LEU A 209 24.92 -3.64 1.55
N HIS A 210 25.77 -3.60 2.58
CA HIS A 210 26.36 -2.36 3.11
C HIS A 210 27.19 -1.62 2.06
N ASN A 211 27.73 -2.29 1.04
CA ASN A 211 28.47 -1.64 -0.04
C ASN A 211 27.61 -0.68 -0.87
N LEU A 212 26.28 -0.82 -0.87
CA LEU A 212 25.36 0.15 -1.49
C LEU A 212 25.49 1.54 -0.86
N SER A 213 25.85 1.65 0.42
CA SER A 213 26.05 2.92 1.11
C SER A 213 27.22 3.75 0.59
N GLN A 214 28.12 3.15 -0.18
CA GLN A 214 29.26 3.83 -0.81
C GLN A 214 28.84 4.65 -2.04
N ILE A 215 27.64 4.40 -2.58
CA ILE A 215 27.17 5.05 -3.80
C ILE A 215 26.67 6.45 -3.47
N GLN A 216 27.37 7.46 -4.00
CA GLN A 216 27.04 8.87 -3.76
C GLN A 216 25.77 9.28 -4.49
N ALA A 217 25.01 10.21 -3.91
CA ALA A 217 23.80 10.75 -4.54
C ALA A 217 24.08 11.34 -5.95
N SER A 218 25.28 11.84 -6.19
CA SER A 218 25.73 12.34 -7.49
C SER A 218 25.79 11.27 -8.60
N ALA A 219 25.74 9.97 -8.25
CA ALA A 219 25.64 8.87 -9.20
C ALA A 219 24.22 8.74 -9.79
N PHE A 220 23.24 9.39 -9.18
CA PHE A 220 21.85 9.37 -9.64
C PHE A 220 21.52 10.61 -10.47
N GLU A 221 20.49 10.47 -11.27
CA GLU A 221 19.85 11.56 -12.02
C GLU A 221 18.37 11.61 -11.67
N VAL A 222 17.79 12.81 -11.67
CA VAL A 222 16.36 13.01 -11.48
C VAL A 222 15.66 12.72 -12.80
N VAL A 223 14.67 11.82 -12.77
CA VAL A 223 13.76 11.64 -13.90
C VAL A 223 12.75 12.78 -13.88
N GLN A 224 12.65 13.53 -14.96
CA GLN A 224 11.67 14.62 -15.06
C GLN A 224 10.25 14.04 -14.93
N MET A 225 9.54 14.49 -13.94
CA MET A 225 8.16 14.09 -13.62
C MET A 225 7.25 15.31 -13.68
N ASN A 226 6.13 15.18 -14.34
CA ASN A 226 5.11 16.24 -14.42
C ASN A 226 3.71 15.62 -14.45
N PRO A 227 2.70 16.26 -13.89
CA PRO A 227 2.78 17.52 -13.14
C PRO A 227 3.27 17.32 -11.69
N ILE A 228 3.71 18.42 -11.05
CA ILE A 228 3.90 18.48 -9.58
C ILE A 228 2.61 19.01 -8.98
N TYR A 229 2.02 18.24 -8.07
CA TYR A 229 0.79 18.60 -7.38
C TYR A 229 1.08 19.10 -5.96
N THR A 230 0.39 20.16 -5.59
CA THR A 230 0.37 20.80 -4.27
C THR A 230 -1.08 20.96 -3.84
N ALA A 231 -1.35 21.41 -2.62
CA ALA A 231 -2.71 21.72 -2.17
C ALA A 231 -3.49 22.68 -3.09
N GLY A 232 -2.77 23.51 -3.86
CA GLY A 232 -3.41 24.51 -4.75
C GLY A 232 -3.76 24.00 -6.16
N ASN A 233 -3.26 22.84 -6.59
CA ASN A 233 -3.44 22.35 -7.96
C ASN A 233 -3.71 20.85 -8.08
N VAL A 234 -4.03 20.17 -6.98
CA VAL A 234 -4.48 18.75 -7.02
C VAL A 234 -5.70 18.63 -7.93
N PRO A 235 -5.75 17.61 -8.81
CA PRO A 235 -6.91 17.39 -9.66
C PRO A 235 -8.19 17.27 -8.85
N GLN A 236 -9.22 17.95 -9.31
CA GLN A 236 -10.54 17.92 -8.71
C GLN A 236 -11.49 17.09 -9.57
N GLY A 237 -12.38 16.34 -8.91
CA GLY A 237 -13.37 15.51 -9.59
C GLY A 237 -14.43 15.02 -8.62
N ALA A 238 -15.37 14.24 -9.09
CA ALA A 238 -16.44 13.68 -8.26
C ALA A 238 -16.04 12.28 -7.74
N PRO A 239 -16.33 11.98 -6.47
CA PRO A 239 -16.31 10.61 -5.99
C PRO A 239 -17.34 9.76 -6.74
N PRO A 240 -17.29 8.42 -6.63
CA PRO A 240 -18.25 7.55 -7.31
C PRO A 240 -19.69 7.88 -6.95
N ALA A 241 -20.62 7.68 -7.87
CA ALA A 241 -22.04 7.76 -7.59
C ALA A 241 -22.61 6.35 -7.36
N ILE A 242 -23.19 6.08 -6.18
CA ILE A 242 -23.92 4.85 -5.88
C ILE A 242 -25.41 5.13 -6.11
N SER A 243 -26.01 4.51 -7.13
CA SER A 243 -27.42 4.68 -7.46
C SER A 243 -28.33 3.69 -6.72
N SER A 244 -27.81 2.53 -6.32
CA SER A 244 -28.51 1.57 -5.48
C SER A 244 -27.56 0.71 -4.67
N PHE A 245 -27.99 0.29 -3.46
CA PHE A 245 -27.40 -0.78 -2.66
C PHE A 245 -28.52 -1.52 -1.95
N THR A 246 -28.76 -2.76 -2.30
CA THR A 246 -29.94 -3.53 -1.90
C THR A 246 -29.56 -4.95 -1.49
N ALA A 247 -30.41 -5.57 -0.67
CA ALA A 247 -30.34 -6.99 -0.34
C ALA A 247 -31.45 -7.76 -1.08
N SER A 248 -31.18 -8.99 -1.49
CA SER A 248 -32.19 -9.87 -2.13
C SER A 248 -33.37 -10.20 -1.22
N ALA A 249 -33.19 -10.09 0.11
CA ALA A 249 -34.24 -10.20 1.12
C ALA A 249 -33.85 -9.36 2.34
N MET A 250 -34.82 -8.64 2.92
CA MET A 250 -34.61 -7.77 4.09
C MET A 250 -34.86 -8.50 5.41
N THR A 251 -35.51 -9.68 5.35
CA THR A 251 -35.76 -10.51 6.53
C THR A 251 -35.57 -11.95 6.16
N VAL A 252 -34.68 -12.63 6.87
CA VAL A 252 -34.33 -14.03 6.68
C VAL A 252 -34.06 -14.71 8.03
N SER A 253 -34.09 -16.03 8.06
CA SER A 253 -33.59 -16.78 9.21
C SER A 253 -32.06 -16.61 9.35
N ALA A 254 -31.56 -16.62 10.59
CA ALA A 254 -30.14 -16.53 10.87
C ALA A 254 -29.32 -17.57 10.07
N GLY A 255 -28.23 -17.13 9.42
CA GLY A 255 -27.38 -17.97 8.60
C GLY A 255 -27.90 -18.26 7.18
N THR A 256 -29.05 -17.71 6.79
CA THR A 256 -29.53 -17.80 5.41
C THR A 256 -28.73 -16.89 4.50
N ALA A 257 -28.36 -17.40 3.33
CA ALA A 257 -27.63 -16.60 2.33
C ALA A 257 -28.49 -15.47 1.75
N VAL A 258 -27.94 -14.28 1.71
CA VAL A 258 -28.54 -13.08 1.12
C VAL A 258 -27.55 -12.49 0.13
N THR A 259 -28.00 -12.09 -1.05
CA THR A 259 -27.14 -11.38 -2.01
C THR A 259 -27.30 -9.89 -1.85
N LEU A 260 -26.19 -9.20 -1.57
CA LEU A 260 -26.09 -7.76 -1.65
C LEU A 260 -25.79 -7.38 -3.10
N ASN A 261 -26.53 -6.40 -3.65
CA ASN A 261 -26.37 -5.92 -5.01
C ASN A 261 -26.25 -4.40 -5.01
N TRP A 262 -25.43 -3.86 -5.91
CA TRP A 262 -25.30 -2.42 -6.07
C TRP A 262 -25.16 -2.00 -7.52
N GLN A 263 -25.50 -0.76 -7.77
CA GLN A 263 -25.20 -0.06 -9.01
C GLN A 263 -24.43 1.22 -8.67
N SER A 264 -23.34 1.44 -9.35
CA SER A 264 -22.55 2.64 -9.18
C SER A 264 -21.88 3.03 -10.51
N SER A 265 -21.42 4.26 -10.59
CA SER A 265 -20.63 4.76 -11.69
C SER A 265 -19.38 5.46 -11.18
N GLY A 266 -18.27 5.33 -11.92
CA GLY A 266 -17.00 6.00 -11.63
C GLY A 266 -16.24 5.42 -10.44
N ALA A 267 -16.55 4.22 -9.94
CA ALA A 267 -15.79 3.55 -8.92
C ALA A 267 -14.65 2.74 -9.52
N SER A 268 -13.47 2.79 -8.88
CA SER A 268 -12.33 1.96 -9.19
C SER A 268 -12.33 0.65 -8.40
N TYR A 269 -12.74 0.69 -7.13
CA TYR A 269 -12.84 -0.49 -6.27
C TYR A 269 -13.92 -0.34 -5.21
N TYR A 270 -14.25 -1.46 -4.55
CA TYR A 270 -15.27 -1.54 -3.52
C TYR A 270 -14.78 -2.27 -2.28
N VAL A 271 -15.27 -1.81 -1.13
CA VAL A 271 -15.14 -2.52 0.15
C VAL A 271 -16.53 -2.59 0.79
N VAL A 272 -16.94 -3.78 1.20
CA VAL A 272 -18.21 -4.00 1.93
C VAL A 272 -17.92 -4.42 3.35
N SER A 273 -18.51 -3.76 4.32
CA SER A 273 -18.37 -4.06 5.75
C SER A 273 -19.75 -4.19 6.43
N PRO A 274 -19.86 -4.97 7.51
CA PRO A 274 -18.87 -5.88 8.07
C PRO A 274 -18.74 -7.21 7.29
N GLN A 275 -17.73 -8.02 7.66
CA GLN A 275 -17.57 -9.44 7.30
C GLN A 275 -17.26 -9.76 5.82
N VAL A 276 -17.15 -8.78 4.94
CA VAL A 276 -16.94 -9.02 3.49
C VAL A 276 -15.55 -8.57 3.03
N GLY A 277 -15.15 -7.32 3.30
CA GLY A 277 -13.87 -6.75 2.85
C GLY A 277 -13.91 -6.26 1.40
N ALA A 278 -12.76 -6.31 0.73
CA ALA A 278 -12.60 -5.87 -0.65
C ALA A 278 -13.29 -6.84 -1.62
N VAL A 279 -13.99 -6.31 -2.60
CA VAL A 279 -14.75 -7.09 -3.59
C VAL A 279 -14.63 -6.50 -4.99
N ARG A 280 -14.77 -7.38 -5.98
CA ARG A 280 -14.94 -7.01 -7.38
C ARG A 280 -16.39 -7.25 -7.83
N GLY A 281 -16.78 -6.61 -8.91
CA GLY A 281 -18.13 -6.75 -9.46
C GLY A 281 -19.17 -5.90 -8.73
N THR A 282 -20.44 -6.28 -8.83
CA THR A 282 -21.58 -5.49 -8.36
C THR A 282 -22.50 -6.28 -7.42
N SER A 283 -22.04 -7.40 -6.91
CA SER A 283 -22.80 -8.22 -5.95
C SER A 283 -21.87 -9.06 -5.07
N VAL A 284 -22.34 -9.44 -3.89
CA VAL A 284 -21.68 -10.39 -2.99
C VAL A 284 -22.72 -11.13 -2.17
N SER A 285 -22.46 -12.42 -1.88
CA SER A 285 -23.29 -13.22 -0.98
C SER A 285 -22.81 -13.08 0.46
N VAL A 286 -23.71 -12.88 1.39
CA VAL A 286 -23.48 -12.81 2.83
C VAL A 286 -24.42 -13.75 3.58
N THR A 287 -24.05 -14.19 4.78
CA THR A 287 -24.85 -15.10 5.63
C THR A 287 -25.01 -14.51 7.03
N PRO A 288 -25.83 -13.44 7.20
CA PRO A 288 -25.98 -12.79 8.49
C PRO A 288 -26.58 -13.72 9.53
N THR A 289 -26.01 -13.76 10.74
CA THR A 289 -26.51 -14.53 11.88
C THR A 289 -27.32 -13.68 12.86
N GLN A 290 -27.39 -12.37 12.63
CA GLN A 290 -28.15 -11.37 13.38
C GLN A 290 -28.48 -10.20 12.46
N THR A 291 -29.37 -9.31 12.88
CA THR A 291 -29.64 -8.07 12.13
C THR A 291 -28.33 -7.32 11.90
N THR A 292 -27.97 -7.14 10.65
CA THR A 292 -26.68 -6.57 10.22
C THR A 292 -26.91 -5.45 9.24
N THR A 293 -26.33 -4.29 9.52
CA THR A 293 -26.23 -3.19 8.56
C THR A 293 -24.93 -3.31 7.79
N TYR A 294 -25.05 -3.55 6.49
CA TYR A 294 -23.90 -3.56 5.57
C TYR A 294 -23.69 -2.16 5.00
N THR A 295 -22.42 -1.79 4.88
CA THR A 295 -21.99 -0.54 4.26
C THR A 295 -21.16 -0.87 3.03
N LEU A 296 -21.60 -0.38 1.88
CA LEU A 296 -20.81 -0.36 0.65
C LEU A 296 -19.97 0.92 0.62
N ASN A 297 -18.68 0.77 0.40
CA ASN A 297 -17.74 1.85 0.12
C ASN A 297 -17.29 1.71 -1.33
N ALA A 298 -17.58 2.70 -2.15
CA ALA A 298 -17.14 2.81 -3.54
C ALA A 298 -16.11 3.93 -3.61
N THR A 299 -14.91 3.66 -4.15
CA THR A 299 -13.77 4.58 -4.13
C THR A 299 -13.22 4.78 -5.53
N ASN A 300 -12.76 5.99 -5.85
CA ASN A 300 -11.95 6.35 -7.01
C ASN A 300 -10.88 7.36 -6.61
N GLN A 301 -10.08 7.85 -7.54
CA GLN A 301 -9.02 8.83 -7.26
C GLN A 301 -9.52 10.21 -6.77
N TYR A 302 -10.83 10.46 -6.72
CA TYR A 302 -11.42 11.71 -6.21
C TYR A 302 -12.13 11.54 -4.87
N GLY A 303 -12.14 10.35 -4.31
CA GLY A 303 -12.70 10.11 -2.99
C GLY A 303 -13.59 8.87 -2.92
N ARG A 304 -14.40 8.81 -1.86
CA ARG A 304 -15.24 7.67 -1.52
C ARG A 304 -16.69 8.11 -1.32
N SER A 305 -17.61 7.28 -1.81
CA SER A 305 -19.03 7.35 -1.51
C SER A 305 -19.48 6.10 -0.77
N THR A 306 -20.50 6.23 0.07
CA THR A 306 -21.03 5.13 0.88
C THR A 306 -22.53 4.99 0.75
N ALA A 307 -23.02 3.76 0.87
CA ALA A 307 -24.43 3.44 0.99
C ALA A 307 -24.62 2.28 1.98
N THR A 308 -25.80 2.17 2.59
CA THR A 308 -26.08 1.14 3.60
C THR A 308 -27.36 0.38 3.28
N VAL A 309 -27.43 -0.89 3.73
CA VAL A 309 -28.61 -1.74 3.72
C VAL A 309 -28.63 -2.60 4.99
N THR A 310 -29.79 -2.78 5.61
CA THR A 310 -29.92 -3.56 6.85
C THR A 310 -30.82 -4.75 6.63
#